data_e832a2d86b368624a7bff839f451ae39
#
_entry.id   e832a2d86b368624a7bff839f451ae39
#
_cell.length_a   1.000
_cell.length_b   1.000
_cell.length_c   1.000
_cell.angle_alpha   90.00
_cell.angle_beta   90.00
_cell.angle_gamma   90.00
#
_symmetry.space_group_name_H-M   'P 1'
#
loop_
_entity.id
_entity.type
_entity.pdbx_description
1 polymer ?
#
loop_
_entity_poly.entity_id
_entity_poly.type
_entity_poly.pdbx_seq_one_letter_code
_entity_poly.pdbx_strand_id
1 'polypeptide(L)'
;MFKFPLSSGVRPFGVSLLMCGWDEGRPYLFQCDPSGAYFAWKATAMGKNYINGKTFLEKRYNEDLELDDAVHTAILTLKEGFEGGMTEDNVEIGICDEQGFRRLSPAEVKDYLANIA
;
A
#
# COMPACT_ATOMS: atom_id res chain seq x y z
N MET A 1 -9.36 -15.00 6.48
CA MET A 1 -8.05 -15.05 5.84
C MET A 1 -8.16 -15.45 4.38
N PHE A 2 -7.42 -14.78 3.56
CA PHE A 2 -7.43 -15.04 2.12
C PHE A 2 -6.71 -16.34 1.81
N LYS A 3 -7.35 -17.23 1.06
CA LYS A 3 -6.74 -18.48 0.60
C LYS A 3 -6.66 -18.48 -0.91
N PHE A 4 -5.47 -18.75 -1.44
CA PHE A 4 -5.32 -18.97 -2.86
C PHE A 4 -5.87 -20.33 -3.23
N PRO A 5 -6.56 -20.45 -4.36
CA PRO A 5 -7.00 -21.75 -4.84
C PRO A 5 -5.78 -22.51 -5.38
N LEU A 6 -5.14 -23.24 -4.51
CA LEU A 6 -3.99 -24.08 -4.87
C LEU A 6 -4.50 -25.38 -5.48
N SER A 7 -5.04 -25.33 -6.67
CA SER A 7 -5.41 -26.54 -7.35
C SER A 7 -4.14 -27.34 -7.61
N SER A 8 -4.15 -28.61 -7.23
CA SER A 8 -3.05 -29.56 -7.44
C SER A 8 -1.76 -29.25 -6.68
N GLY A 9 -1.82 -28.44 -5.61
CA GLY A 9 -0.66 -28.19 -4.78
C GLY A 9 0.46 -27.40 -5.44
N VAL A 10 0.21 -26.81 -6.60
CA VAL A 10 1.20 -26.01 -7.33
C VAL A 10 1.08 -24.55 -6.86
N ARG A 11 2.23 -23.89 -6.75
CA ARG A 11 2.25 -22.46 -6.46
C ARG A 11 1.57 -21.70 -7.60
N PRO A 12 0.45 -21.04 -7.35
CA PRO A 12 -0.34 -20.46 -8.44
C PRO A 12 0.26 -19.18 -9.02
N PHE A 13 1.05 -18.43 -8.23
CA PHE A 13 1.50 -17.11 -8.65
C PHE A 13 2.96 -16.87 -8.29
N GLY A 14 3.68 -16.13 -9.14
CA GLY A 14 4.97 -15.55 -8.82
C GLY A 14 4.84 -14.13 -8.28
N VAL A 15 3.78 -13.85 -7.52
CA VAL A 15 3.48 -12.50 -7.04
C VAL A 15 3.20 -12.50 -5.56
N SER A 16 3.44 -11.35 -4.92
CA SER A 16 3.00 -11.09 -3.55
C SER A 16 1.82 -10.13 -3.58
N LEU A 17 0.96 -10.25 -2.60
CA LEU A 17 -0.21 -9.39 -2.46
C LEU A 17 -0.10 -8.57 -1.19
N LEU A 18 -0.54 -7.31 -1.26
CA LEU A 18 -0.82 -6.52 -0.08
C LEU A 18 -2.32 -6.48 0.14
N MET A 19 -2.73 -6.79 1.36
CA MET A 19 -4.13 -6.78 1.74
C MET A 19 -4.31 -5.81 2.90
N CYS A 20 -5.22 -4.87 2.76
CA CYS A 20 -5.56 -3.97 3.84
C CYS A 20 -6.96 -4.27 4.35
N GLY A 21 -7.18 -3.94 5.62
CA GLY A 21 -8.48 -4.15 6.24
C GLY A 21 -8.66 -3.23 7.44
N TRP A 22 -9.87 -3.19 7.93
CA TRP A 22 -10.23 -2.45 9.13
C TRP A 22 -11.14 -3.33 9.97
N ASP A 23 -10.79 -3.50 11.23
CA ASP A 23 -11.57 -4.31 12.15
C ASP A 23 -11.40 -3.81 13.57
N GLU A 24 -12.50 -3.75 14.30
CA GLU A 24 -12.52 -3.33 15.70
C GLU A 24 -11.79 -2.01 15.97
N GLY A 25 -11.99 -1.03 15.08
CA GLY A 25 -11.39 0.29 15.23
C GLY A 25 -9.92 0.37 14.88
N ARG A 26 -9.37 -0.65 14.22
CA ARG A 26 -7.93 -0.71 13.90
C ARG A 26 -7.69 -1.03 12.43
N PRO A 27 -6.69 -0.39 11.82
CA PRO A 27 -6.27 -0.77 10.48
C PRO A 27 -5.36 -2.01 10.52
N TYR A 28 -5.41 -2.79 9.45
CA TYR A 28 -4.55 -3.95 9.27
C TYR A 28 -3.93 -3.92 7.89
N LEU A 29 -2.67 -4.34 7.81
CA LEU A 29 -1.97 -4.51 6.55
C LEU A 29 -1.21 -5.82 6.58
N PHE A 30 -1.49 -6.68 5.60
CA PHE A 30 -0.82 -7.97 5.47
C PHE A 30 -0.19 -8.09 4.10
N GLN A 31 0.94 -8.77 4.07
CA GLN A 31 1.60 -9.17 2.84
C GLN A 31 1.51 -10.69 2.72
N CYS A 32 1.04 -11.18 1.58
CA CYS A 32 0.93 -12.61 1.30
C CYS A 32 1.92 -12.98 0.21
N ASP A 33 2.80 -13.94 0.51
CA ASP A 33 3.78 -14.44 -0.44
C ASP A 33 3.23 -15.61 -1.26
N PRO A 34 3.85 -15.91 -2.42
CA PRO A 34 3.44 -17.05 -3.24
C PRO A 34 3.50 -18.39 -2.52
N SER A 35 4.33 -18.50 -1.49
CA SER A 35 4.46 -19.71 -0.68
C SER A 35 3.27 -19.97 0.25
N GLY A 36 2.34 -19.02 0.35
CA GLY A 36 1.24 -19.07 1.30
C GLY A 36 1.55 -18.46 2.64
N ALA A 37 2.77 -18.01 2.88
CA ALA A 37 3.13 -17.30 4.09
C ALA A 37 2.56 -15.88 4.07
N TYR A 38 2.23 -15.35 5.23
CA TYR A 38 1.75 -13.97 5.33
C TYR A 38 2.41 -13.28 6.52
N PHE A 39 2.51 -11.95 6.40
CA PHE A 39 3.17 -11.11 7.40
C PHE A 39 2.31 -9.89 7.67
N ALA A 40 2.22 -9.50 8.94
CA ALA A 40 1.57 -8.26 9.33
C ALA A 40 2.59 -7.12 9.30
N TRP A 41 2.18 -5.97 8.78
CA TRP A 41 3.03 -4.79 8.67
C TRP A 41 2.31 -3.56 9.21
N LYS A 42 3.06 -2.64 9.77
CA LYS A 42 2.56 -1.29 10.03
C LYS A 42 2.59 -0.46 8.76
N ALA A 43 3.65 -0.61 7.98
CA ALA A 43 3.79 -0.03 6.66
C ALA A 43 4.83 -0.85 5.90
N THR A 44 4.69 -0.95 4.60
CA THR A 44 5.65 -1.68 3.79
C THR A 44 5.65 -1.19 2.35
N ALA A 45 6.63 -1.65 1.59
CA ALA A 45 6.75 -1.35 0.16
C ALA A 45 7.13 -2.61 -0.58
N MET A 46 6.67 -2.73 -1.82
CA MET A 46 6.96 -3.85 -2.70
C MET A 46 7.29 -3.34 -4.10
N GLY A 47 7.97 -4.17 -4.85
CA GLY A 47 8.28 -3.87 -6.25
C GLY A 47 9.66 -3.25 -6.41
N LYS A 48 9.84 -2.55 -7.53
CA LYS A 48 11.10 -1.88 -7.83
C LYS A 48 11.44 -0.86 -6.76
N ASN A 49 12.67 -0.87 -6.29
CA ASN A 49 13.17 0.06 -5.26
C ASN A 49 12.47 -0.07 -3.91
N TYR A 50 11.93 -1.26 -3.61
CA TYR A 50 11.21 -1.47 -2.35
C TYR A 50 12.08 -1.25 -1.12
N ILE A 51 13.38 -1.49 -1.22
CA ILE A 51 14.30 -1.30 -0.09
C ILE A 51 14.35 0.18 0.30
N ASN A 52 14.46 1.07 -0.69
CA ASN A 52 14.43 2.51 -0.45
C ASN A 52 13.09 2.95 0.12
N GLY A 53 12.00 2.37 -0.37
CA GLY A 53 10.66 2.65 0.14
C GLY A 53 10.52 2.25 1.60
N LYS A 54 10.99 1.07 1.96
CA LYS A 54 10.94 0.61 3.36
C LYS A 54 11.77 1.50 4.27
N THR A 55 12.96 1.90 3.83
CA THR A 55 13.83 2.79 4.61
C THR A 55 13.16 4.14 4.83
N PHE A 56 12.53 4.68 3.80
CA PHE A 56 11.80 5.95 3.90
C PHE A 56 10.64 5.83 4.90
N LEU A 57 9.88 4.74 4.82
CA LEU A 57 8.75 4.50 5.72
C LEU A 57 9.21 4.38 7.18
N GLU A 58 10.34 3.74 7.43
CA GLU A 58 10.89 3.63 8.78
C GLU A 58 11.17 5.00 9.40
N LYS A 59 11.55 5.98 8.59
CA LYS A 59 11.85 7.33 9.04
C LYS A 59 10.62 8.20 9.21
N ARG A 60 9.58 7.93 8.44
CA ARG A 60 8.41 8.81 8.35
C ARG A 60 7.15 8.28 9.03
N TYR A 61 7.05 6.97 9.18
CA TYR A 61 5.87 6.37 9.78
C TYR A 61 5.83 6.64 11.28
N ASN A 62 4.63 7.00 11.78
CA ASN A 62 4.32 6.92 13.19
C ASN A 62 2.86 6.53 13.36
N GLU A 63 2.49 6.06 14.54
CA GLU A 63 1.17 5.52 14.81
C GLU A 63 0.09 6.59 14.94
N ASP A 64 0.49 7.84 15.09
CA ASP A 64 -0.43 8.96 15.28
C ASP A 64 -0.76 9.69 13.96
N LEU A 65 -0.33 9.16 12.82
CA LEU A 65 -0.64 9.76 11.52
C LEU A 65 -2.14 9.76 11.26
N GLU A 66 -2.65 10.92 10.89
CA GLU A 66 -4.01 11.02 10.38
C GLU A 66 -4.07 10.49 8.95
N LEU A 67 -5.28 10.24 8.45
CA LEU A 67 -5.46 9.65 7.12
C LEU A 67 -4.76 10.45 6.03
N ASP A 68 -4.93 11.77 6.02
CA ASP A 68 -4.30 12.61 4.99
C ASP A 68 -2.78 12.55 5.07
N ASP A 69 -2.24 12.55 6.27
CA ASP A 69 -0.79 12.45 6.48
C ASP A 69 -0.27 11.07 6.05
N ALA A 70 -1.05 10.03 6.30
CA ALA A 70 -0.69 8.69 5.86
C ALA A 70 -0.67 8.58 4.33
N VAL A 71 -1.65 9.17 3.66
CA VAL A 71 -1.69 9.20 2.19
C VAL A 71 -0.49 9.98 1.65
N HIS A 72 -0.18 11.13 2.22
CA HIS A 72 0.98 11.93 1.82
C HIS A 72 2.28 11.15 2.01
N THR A 73 2.42 10.46 3.14
CA THR A 73 3.60 9.65 3.41
C THR A 73 3.75 8.51 2.40
N ALA A 74 2.65 7.85 2.06
CA ALA A 74 2.67 6.78 1.07
C ALA A 74 3.08 7.29 -0.31
N ILE A 75 2.56 8.43 -0.72
CA ILE A 75 2.91 9.02 -2.02
C ILE A 75 4.38 9.44 -2.04
N LEU A 76 4.88 10.08 -0.98
CA LEU A 76 6.28 10.46 -0.88
C LEU A 76 7.20 9.25 -0.92
N THR A 77 6.79 8.15 -0.27
CA THR A 77 7.54 6.90 -0.30
C THR A 77 7.64 6.35 -1.72
N LEU A 78 6.53 6.36 -2.44
CA LEU A 78 6.48 5.90 -3.81
C LEU A 78 7.34 6.78 -4.71
N LYS A 79 7.33 8.09 -4.47
CA LYS A 79 8.10 9.06 -5.25
C LYS A 79 9.60 8.82 -5.18
N GLU A 80 10.09 8.34 -4.04
CA GLU A 80 11.52 8.08 -3.85
C GLU A 80 12.09 7.09 -4.87
N GLY A 81 11.27 6.14 -5.32
CA GLY A 81 11.70 5.15 -6.29
C GLY A 81 11.08 5.30 -7.67
N PHE A 82 10.30 6.35 -7.88
CA PHE A 82 9.55 6.52 -9.12
C PHE A 82 10.35 7.30 -10.15
N GLU A 83 10.50 6.73 -11.33
CA GLU A 83 11.18 7.40 -12.44
C GLU A 83 10.16 8.18 -13.27
N GLY A 84 10.42 9.47 -13.44
CA GLY A 84 9.51 10.35 -14.17
C GLY A 84 8.48 11.00 -13.28
N GLY A 85 7.49 11.64 -13.88
CA GLY A 85 6.44 12.36 -13.16
C GLY A 85 5.32 11.44 -12.70
N MET A 86 4.84 11.68 -11.50
CA MET A 86 3.67 10.99 -10.98
C MET A 86 2.41 11.76 -11.37
N THR A 87 1.47 11.08 -11.99
CA THR A 87 0.22 11.67 -12.41
C THR A 87 -0.95 10.79 -11.96
N GLU A 88 -2.15 11.34 -12.02
CA GLU A 88 -3.37 10.60 -11.73
C GLU A 88 -3.61 9.42 -12.68
N ASP A 89 -2.86 9.35 -13.78
CA ASP A 89 -2.97 8.26 -14.75
C ASP A 89 -2.04 7.09 -14.44
N ASN A 90 -0.96 7.32 -13.69
CA ASN A 90 0.00 6.26 -13.38
C ASN A 90 0.09 5.92 -11.89
N VAL A 91 -0.73 6.55 -11.05
CA VAL A 91 -0.80 6.27 -9.62
C VAL A 91 -2.25 6.01 -9.24
N GLU A 92 -2.48 4.95 -8.49
CA GLU A 92 -3.79 4.63 -7.92
C GLU A 92 -3.67 4.61 -6.41
N ILE A 93 -4.71 5.07 -5.74
CA ILE A 93 -4.75 5.10 -4.27
C ILE A 93 -6.02 4.41 -3.80
N GLY A 94 -5.85 3.46 -2.89
CA GLY A 94 -6.97 2.82 -2.20
C GLY A 94 -6.88 3.09 -0.72
N ILE A 95 -8.01 3.30 -0.10
CA ILE A 95 -8.12 3.56 1.34
C ILE A 95 -9.09 2.56 1.95
N CYS A 96 -8.67 1.95 3.06
CA CYS A 96 -9.52 1.09 3.85
C CYS A 96 -9.59 1.65 5.27
N ASP A 97 -10.76 2.06 5.69
CA ASP A 97 -10.97 2.62 7.01
C ASP A 97 -12.28 2.07 7.59
N GLU A 98 -12.77 2.68 8.67
CA GLU A 98 -13.99 2.24 9.33
C GLU A 98 -15.22 2.25 8.41
N GLN A 99 -15.17 2.99 7.30
CA GLN A 99 -16.25 3.06 6.31
C GLN A 99 -16.09 2.02 5.21
N GLY A 100 -15.05 1.20 5.26
CA GLY A 100 -14.76 0.18 4.26
C GLY A 100 -13.69 0.60 3.27
N PHE A 101 -13.54 -0.16 2.22
CA PHE A 101 -12.55 0.09 1.19
C PHE A 101 -13.11 1.00 0.10
N ARG A 102 -12.28 1.95 -0.37
CA ARG A 102 -12.63 2.77 -1.52
C ARG A 102 -11.38 3.10 -2.34
N ARG A 103 -11.54 3.19 -3.63
CA ARG A 103 -10.52 3.73 -4.52
C ARG A 103 -10.79 5.21 -4.73
N LEU A 104 -9.73 6.00 -4.66
CA LEU A 104 -9.87 7.42 -4.95
C LEU A 104 -10.06 7.63 -6.44
N SER A 105 -10.88 8.62 -6.81
CA SER A 105 -11.05 9.02 -8.20
C SER A 105 -9.76 9.67 -8.71
N PRO A 106 -9.53 9.71 -10.05
CA PRO A 106 -8.38 10.43 -10.59
C PRO A 106 -8.30 11.87 -10.14
N ALA A 107 -9.42 12.54 -9.96
CA ALA A 107 -9.44 13.92 -9.47
C ALA A 107 -8.92 14.03 -8.05
N GLU A 108 -9.30 13.09 -7.18
CA GLU A 108 -8.81 13.06 -5.81
C GLU A 108 -7.33 12.76 -5.75
N VAL A 109 -6.85 11.81 -6.58
CA VAL A 109 -5.42 11.49 -6.68
C VAL A 109 -4.65 12.71 -7.13
N LYS A 110 -5.15 13.43 -8.12
CA LYS A 110 -4.51 14.64 -8.62
C LYS A 110 -4.37 15.70 -7.54
N ASP A 111 -5.40 15.86 -6.71
CA ASP A 111 -5.37 16.83 -5.61
C ASP A 111 -4.28 16.48 -4.59
N TYR A 112 -4.15 15.19 -4.23
CA TYR A 112 -3.09 14.76 -3.33
C TYR A 112 -1.70 14.97 -3.93
N LEU A 113 -1.53 14.67 -5.21
CA LEU A 113 -0.25 14.85 -5.88
C LEU A 113 0.14 16.33 -5.96
N ALA A 114 -0.82 17.21 -6.17
CA ALA A 114 -0.57 18.65 -6.21
C ALA A 114 -0.09 19.19 -4.86
N ASN A 115 -0.60 18.64 -3.77
CA ASN A 115 -0.23 19.08 -2.42
C ASN A 115 1.16 18.62 -1.99
N ILE A 116 1.74 17.65 -2.71
CA ILE A 116 3.06 17.09 -2.39
C ILE A 116 4.17 17.72 -3.21
N ALA A 117 3.82 18.27 -4.34
CA ALA A 117 4.80 18.83 -5.29
C ALA A 117 5.66 19.93 -4.67
#